data_9b820dec13e362c2d278acca58dea5f8
#
_entry.id   9b820dec13e362c2d278acca58dea5f8
#
_cell.length_a   1.000
_cell.length_b   1.000
_cell.length_c   1.000
_cell.angle_alpha   90.00
_cell.angle_beta   90.00
_cell.angle_gamma   90.00
#
_symmetry.space_group_name_H-M   'P 1'
#
loop_
_entity.id
_entity.type
_entity.pdbx_description
1 polymer ?
#
loop_
_entity_poly.entity_id
_entity_poly.type
_entity_poly.pdbx_seq_one_letter_code
_entity_poly.pdbx_strand_id
1 'polypeptide(L)'
;NTETYGTPEPTDVTLTVEKGPFIVVTGHDLKDLQLLLEQTEGKGINIYTHGEMLPAHAYPFLKKYSHLKGNFGTAWQNQQKEFDHLPAPILYTTNCLMPPKSSYADRVFTTEVVAFPGAVHIDEKKDFTPLIEKALELGGYKEDQMFSGINGGKKVTTGFGHAAILSHADTVVEAVKSGAIRHFFLVAGCDGAKPGRNYYTEFVKQTPSDSIVLTLACGKFRFNDLDLGEIGGLPRLMDMGQCNDAYGAIQVAVALADAFGCSVNELPLSFVLSW
;
A
#
# COMPACT_ATOMS: atom_id res chain seq x y z
N ASN A 1 9.52 0.05 -11.82
CA ASN A 1 9.88 0.31 -10.42
C ASN A 1 11.05 -0.56 -9.95
N THR A 2 11.04 -1.88 -10.24
CA THR A 2 12.05 -2.84 -9.75
C THR A 2 13.49 -2.49 -10.20
N GLU A 3 13.68 -2.07 -11.44
CA GLU A 3 15.00 -1.66 -11.95
C GLU A 3 15.53 -0.40 -11.25
N THR A 4 14.64 0.51 -10.85
CA THR A 4 15.01 1.80 -10.25
C THR A 4 15.18 1.69 -8.73
N TYR A 5 14.24 1.00 -8.05
CA TYR A 5 14.15 1.00 -6.58
C TYR A 5 14.54 -0.33 -5.93
N GLY A 6 14.89 -1.32 -6.74
CA GLY A 6 15.18 -2.69 -6.30
C GLY A 6 13.94 -3.58 -6.27
N THR A 7 14.16 -4.86 -6.13
CA THR A 7 13.08 -5.85 -5.98
C THR A 7 12.37 -5.65 -4.64
N PRO A 8 11.03 -5.50 -4.63
CA PRO A 8 10.29 -5.41 -3.38
C PRO A 8 10.52 -6.63 -2.48
N GLU A 9 10.64 -6.37 -1.19
CA GLU A 9 10.84 -7.38 -0.15
C GLU A 9 9.67 -7.35 0.83
N PRO A 10 9.14 -8.50 1.29
CA PRO A 10 8.12 -8.54 2.33
C PRO A 10 8.51 -7.69 3.53
N THR A 11 7.67 -6.72 3.87
CA THR A 11 7.98 -5.69 4.86
C THR A 11 6.75 -5.37 5.70
N ASP A 12 6.91 -5.47 7.01
CA ASP A 12 5.91 -5.00 7.97
C ASP A 12 5.95 -3.47 8.07
N VAL A 13 4.80 -2.85 7.98
CA VAL A 13 4.62 -1.40 8.01
C VAL A 13 3.71 -1.05 9.18
N THR A 14 4.21 -0.21 10.08
CA THR A 14 3.43 0.26 11.24
C THR A 14 2.32 1.23 10.83
N LEU A 15 1.22 1.21 11.59
CA LEU A 15 0.14 2.18 11.49
C LEU A 15 0.22 3.24 12.61
N THR A 16 1.29 3.24 13.42
CA THR A 16 1.53 4.26 14.43
C THR A 16 2.17 5.48 13.78
N VAL A 17 1.65 6.67 14.10
CA VAL A 17 2.23 7.95 13.73
C VAL A 17 2.94 8.54 14.93
N GLU A 18 4.25 8.72 14.82
CA GLU A 18 5.08 9.32 15.87
C GLU A 18 4.74 10.81 16.03
N LYS A 19 4.91 11.32 17.24
CA LYS A 19 4.79 12.77 17.53
C LYS A 19 5.78 13.59 16.72
N GLY A 20 5.43 14.84 16.47
CA GLY A 20 6.27 15.80 15.74
C GLY A 20 5.81 16.00 14.29
N PRO A 21 6.53 16.85 13.55
CA PRO A 21 6.17 17.18 12.18
C PRO A 21 6.19 15.97 11.26
N PHE A 22 5.20 15.87 10.39
CA PHE A 22 5.16 14.80 9.39
C PHE A 22 4.41 15.25 8.13
N ILE A 23 4.58 14.49 7.06
CA ILE A 23 3.91 14.65 5.77
C ILE A 23 3.24 13.32 5.41
N VAL A 24 2.02 13.39 4.88
CA VAL A 24 1.34 12.23 4.30
C VAL A 24 1.44 12.29 2.79
N VAL A 25 1.90 11.20 2.17
CA VAL A 25 2.04 11.09 0.71
C VAL A 25 1.09 10.03 0.19
N THR A 26 0.22 10.41 -0.76
CA THR A 26 -0.77 9.53 -1.38
C THR A 26 -0.64 9.54 -2.90
N GLY A 27 -1.18 8.52 -3.56
CA GLY A 27 -1.05 8.32 -5.01
C GLY A 27 -0.12 7.16 -5.34
N HIS A 28 0.61 7.25 -6.48
CA HIS A 28 1.36 6.11 -7.02
C HIS A 28 2.82 6.45 -7.35
N ASP A 29 3.20 7.72 -7.44
CA ASP A 29 4.50 8.12 -7.98
C ASP A 29 5.62 7.95 -6.97
N LEU A 30 6.44 6.92 -7.17
CA LEU A 30 7.60 6.63 -6.32
C LEU A 30 8.74 7.62 -6.55
N LYS A 31 8.80 8.28 -7.72
CA LYS A 31 9.84 9.28 -7.99
C LYS A 31 9.60 10.54 -7.17
N ASP A 32 8.38 11.01 -7.09
CA ASP A 32 8.03 12.14 -6.25
C ASP A 32 8.26 11.84 -4.76
N LEU A 33 7.92 10.62 -4.32
CA LEU A 33 8.24 10.18 -2.96
C LEU A 33 9.75 10.17 -2.71
N GLN A 34 10.56 9.64 -3.64
CA GLN A 34 12.03 9.68 -3.54
C GLN A 34 12.55 11.11 -3.37
N LEU A 35 12.13 12.03 -4.25
CA LEU A 35 12.58 13.42 -4.22
C LEU A 35 12.16 14.14 -2.93
N LEU A 36 10.97 13.82 -2.41
CA LEU A 36 10.54 14.34 -1.12
C LEU A 36 11.38 13.77 0.02
N LEU A 37 11.69 12.48 0.03
CA LEU A 37 12.56 11.86 1.03
C LEU A 37 13.95 12.47 1.01
N GLU A 38 14.54 12.72 -0.17
CA GLU A 38 15.83 13.39 -0.32
C GLU A 38 15.80 14.82 0.27
N GLN A 39 14.72 15.57 0.02
CA GLN A 39 14.59 16.96 0.49
C GLN A 39 14.22 17.08 1.97
N THR A 40 13.67 16.04 2.58
CA THR A 40 13.27 16.01 4.00
C THR A 40 14.32 15.36 4.91
N GLU A 41 15.34 14.73 4.34
CA GLU A 41 16.38 14.07 5.12
C GLU A 41 17.05 15.02 6.10
N GLY A 42 17.13 14.63 7.36
CA GLY A 42 17.75 15.43 8.44
C GLY A 42 16.93 16.65 8.91
N LYS A 43 15.72 16.87 8.38
CA LYS A 43 14.88 18.03 8.76
C LYS A 43 13.93 17.77 9.95
N GLY A 44 13.98 16.59 10.56
CA GLY A 44 13.11 16.23 11.69
C GLY A 44 11.63 16.06 11.30
N ILE A 45 11.37 15.72 10.03
CA ILE A 45 10.04 15.48 9.48
C ILE A 45 9.92 14.00 9.14
N ASN A 46 8.88 13.33 9.64
CA ASN A 46 8.57 11.95 9.27
C ASN A 46 7.64 11.90 8.04
N ILE A 47 7.81 10.89 7.22
CA ILE A 47 6.97 10.66 6.05
C ILE A 47 6.12 9.41 6.28
N TYR A 48 4.82 9.54 6.02
CA TYR A 48 3.85 8.44 6.06
C TYR A 48 3.19 8.28 4.70
N THR A 49 3.07 7.05 4.26
CA THR A 49 2.33 6.73 3.04
C THR A 49 0.84 6.64 3.31
N HIS A 50 0.04 6.78 2.27
CA HIS A 50 -1.41 6.56 2.30
C HIS A 50 -1.84 5.87 1.00
N GLY A 51 -2.85 5.01 1.08
CA GLY A 51 -3.45 4.37 -0.09
C GLY A 51 -2.42 3.57 -0.91
N GLU A 52 -2.38 3.83 -2.20
CA GLU A 52 -1.49 3.12 -3.16
C GLU A 52 0.00 3.42 -2.98
N MET A 53 0.37 4.34 -2.08
CA MET A 53 1.78 4.56 -1.76
C MET A 53 2.34 3.56 -0.73
N LEU A 54 1.49 2.79 -0.04
CA LEU A 54 1.91 1.77 0.94
C LEU A 54 3.02 0.84 0.42
N PRO A 55 2.98 0.30 -0.81
CA PRO A 55 4.02 -0.60 -1.32
C PRO A 55 5.42 0.01 -1.41
N ALA A 56 5.56 1.34 -1.34
CA ALA A 56 6.85 2.02 -1.33
C ALA A 56 7.79 1.53 -0.22
N HIS A 57 7.22 1.13 0.93
CA HIS A 57 7.96 0.60 2.07
C HIS A 57 8.72 -0.71 1.77
N ALA A 58 8.35 -1.43 0.73
CA ALA A 58 8.97 -2.69 0.36
C ALA A 58 10.21 -2.55 -0.54
N TYR A 59 10.41 -1.39 -1.17
CA TYR A 59 11.53 -1.19 -2.09
C TYR A 59 12.83 -0.88 -1.36
N PRO A 60 13.92 -1.65 -1.54
CA PRO A 60 15.19 -1.48 -0.83
C PRO A 60 15.75 -0.06 -0.91
N PHE A 61 15.64 0.58 -2.08
CA PHE A 61 16.13 1.95 -2.27
C PHE A 61 15.37 2.99 -1.44
N LEU A 62 14.08 2.80 -1.21
CA LEU A 62 13.26 3.71 -0.41
C LEU A 62 13.33 3.40 1.08
N LYS A 63 13.47 2.12 1.46
CA LYS A 63 13.62 1.68 2.86
C LYS A 63 14.84 2.26 3.56
N LYS A 64 15.87 2.67 2.82
CA LYS A 64 17.07 3.28 3.42
C LYS A 64 16.80 4.60 4.15
N TYR A 65 15.74 5.30 3.79
CA TYR A 65 15.36 6.56 4.44
C TYR A 65 14.65 6.28 5.77
N SER A 66 15.35 6.46 6.87
CA SER A 66 14.86 6.14 8.22
C SER A 66 13.63 6.94 8.66
N HIS A 67 13.37 8.08 8.00
CA HIS A 67 12.20 8.92 8.25
C HIS A 67 10.97 8.56 7.38
N LEU A 68 11.07 7.57 6.47
CA LEU A 68 9.91 6.89 5.89
C LEU A 68 9.39 5.88 6.92
N LYS A 69 8.41 6.28 7.74
CA LYS A 69 8.08 5.61 9.00
C LYS A 69 7.02 4.53 8.88
N GLY A 70 5.91 4.84 8.26
CA GLY A 70 4.77 3.96 8.27
C GLY A 70 3.66 4.39 7.32
N ASN A 71 2.49 3.77 7.48
CA ASN A 71 1.32 4.09 6.68
C ASN A 71 0.25 4.76 7.53
N PHE A 72 -0.30 5.85 7.04
CA PHE A 72 -1.42 6.57 7.62
C PHE A 72 -2.71 6.25 6.85
N GLY A 73 -3.75 5.90 7.56
CA GLY A 73 -5.06 5.68 6.96
C GLY A 73 -5.14 4.44 6.07
N THR A 74 -6.11 4.47 5.15
CA THR A 74 -6.49 3.32 4.32
C THR A 74 -6.55 3.72 2.83
N ALA A 75 -7.70 3.48 2.17
CA ALA A 75 -7.89 3.71 0.75
C ALA A 75 -8.45 5.12 0.46
N TRP A 76 -8.37 5.54 -0.81
CA TRP A 76 -8.79 6.87 -1.27
C TRP A 76 -10.24 7.25 -0.87
N GLN A 77 -11.15 6.28 -0.77
CA GLN A 77 -12.54 6.52 -0.38
C GLN A 77 -12.70 7.10 1.03
N ASN A 78 -11.73 6.89 1.89
CA ASN A 78 -11.74 7.32 3.29
C ASN A 78 -11.00 8.65 3.52
N GLN A 79 -10.36 9.24 2.52
CA GLN A 79 -9.55 10.45 2.64
C GLN A 79 -10.27 11.57 3.38
N GLN A 80 -11.52 11.86 3.04
CA GLN A 80 -12.30 12.94 3.68
C GLN A 80 -12.55 12.72 5.18
N LYS A 81 -12.48 11.49 5.65
CA LYS A 81 -12.58 11.15 7.08
C LYS A 81 -11.19 11.11 7.72
N GLU A 82 -10.24 10.50 7.03
CA GLU A 82 -8.90 10.24 7.58
C GLU A 82 -8.06 11.52 7.65
N PHE A 83 -8.23 12.44 6.70
CA PHE A 83 -7.51 13.73 6.69
C PHE A 83 -8.23 14.86 7.43
N ASP A 84 -9.41 14.57 7.98
CA ASP A 84 -10.17 15.56 8.74
C ASP A 84 -9.37 16.07 9.94
N HIS A 85 -9.10 17.37 9.99
CA HIS A 85 -8.25 18.02 11.02
C HIS A 85 -6.83 17.43 11.17
N LEU A 86 -6.30 16.77 10.13
CA LEU A 86 -4.95 16.23 10.17
C LEU A 86 -3.91 17.34 10.42
N PRO A 87 -3.03 17.25 11.44
CA PRO A 87 -2.03 18.27 11.72
C PRO A 87 -0.77 18.11 10.85
N ALA A 88 -0.95 17.83 9.57
CA ALA A 88 0.12 17.61 8.60
C ALA A 88 -0.32 17.99 7.18
N PRO A 89 0.57 18.41 6.30
CA PRO A 89 0.27 18.57 4.90
C PRO A 89 0.18 17.20 4.19
N ILE A 90 -0.57 17.19 3.09
CA ILE A 90 -0.85 16.00 2.28
C ILE A 90 -0.37 16.26 0.86
N LEU A 91 0.50 15.39 0.34
CA LEU A 91 0.96 15.41 -1.04
C LEU A 91 0.22 14.36 -1.86
N TYR A 92 -0.49 14.81 -2.87
CA TYR A 92 -1.09 13.94 -3.89
C TYR A 92 -0.19 13.90 -5.11
N THR A 93 0.32 12.72 -5.44
CA THR A 93 1.29 12.53 -6.53
C THR A 93 0.64 12.14 -7.86
N THR A 94 -0.54 11.55 -7.81
CA THR A 94 -1.30 11.10 -8.99
C THR A 94 -2.80 11.20 -8.72
N ASN A 95 -3.63 10.45 -9.46
CA ASN A 95 -5.07 10.33 -9.28
C ASN A 95 -5.48 9.89 -7.84
N CYS A 96 -6.74 9.51 -7.67
CA CYS A 96 -7.33 9.11 -6.37
C CYS A 96 -7.44 10.27 -5.36
N LEU A 97 -7.63 11.49 -5.84
CA LEU A 97 -7.89 12.65 -5.01
C LEU A 97 -9.40 12.82 -4.82
N MET A 98 -9.88 12.70 -3.57
CA MET A 98 -11.22 13.09 -3.17
C MET A 98 -11.28 14.61 -2.91
N PRO A 99 -12.37 15.31 -3.28
CA PRO A 99 -12.50 16.73 -3.00
C PRO A 99 -12.19 17.04 -1.52
N PRO A 100 -11.15 17.86 -1.24
CA PRO A 100 -10.77 18.17 0.13
C PRO A 100 -11.90 18.90 0.89
N LYS A 101 -12.07 18.55 2.17
CA LYS A 101 -12.92 19.33 3.09
C LYS A 101 -12.21 20.60 3.56
N SER A 102 -12.97 21.60 3.94
CA SER A 102 -12.45 22.85 4.50
C SER A 102 -11.53 22.65 5.72
N SER A 103 -11.72 21.56 6.46
CA SER A 103 -10.91 21.23 7.65
C SER A 103 -9.45 20.86 7.36
N TYR A 104 -9.09 20.58 6.08
CA TYR A 104 -7.72 20.28 5.67
C TYR A 104 -7.34 20.81 4.27
N ALA A 105 -8.23 21.52 3.58
CA ALA A 105 -7.99 22.03 2.23
C ALA A 105 -6.78 22.97 2.12
N ASP A 106 -6.46 23.71 3.19
CA ASP A 106 -5.35 24.65 3.30
C ASP A 106 -3.96 23.97 3.37
N ARG A 107 -3.93 22.66 3.46
CA ARG A 107 -2.70 21.85 3.57
C ARG A 107 -2.60 20.75 2.52
N VAL A 108 -3.37 20.89 1.43
CA VAL A 108 -3.34 19.99 0.27
C VAL A 108 -2.35 20.50 -0.75
N PHE A 109 -1.43 19.62 -1.14
CA PHE A 109 -0.45 19.83 -2.20
C PHE A 109 -0.63 18.78 -3.28
N THR A 110 -0.43 19.16 -4.52
CA THR A 110 -0.53 18.27 -5.67
C THR A 110 0.74 18.36 -6.53
N THR A 111 1.01 17.32 -7.29
CA THR A 111 2.11 17.30 -8.24
C THR A 111 1.71 16.51 -9.48
N GLU A 112 2.56 16.46 -10.51
CA GLU A 112 2.30 15.75 -11.78
C GLU A 112 0.97 16.20 -12.44
N VAL A 113 0.17 15.23 -12.85
CA VAL A 113 -1.09 15.48 -13.58
C VAL A 113 -2.29 15.74 -12.67
N VAL A 114 -2.13 15.58 -11.35
CA VAL A 114 -3.23 15.82 -10.41
C VAL A 114 -3.24 17.29 -9.97
N ALA A 115 -4.41 17.89 -10.00
CA ALA A 115 -4.63 19.24 -9.52
C ALA A 115 -6.01 19.36 -8.88
N PHE A 116 -6.16 20.32 -7.97
CA PHE A 116 -7.46 20.66 -7.37
C PHE A 116 -7.52 22.19 -7.13
N PRO A 117 -8.67 22.83 -7.40
CA PRO A 117 -8.82 24.27 -7.16
C PRO A 117 -8.49 24.64 -5.72
N GLY A 118 -7.57 25.59 -5.54
CA GLY A 118 -7.13 26.06 -4.22
C GLY A 118 -6.01 25.25 -3.57
N ALA A 119 -5.63 24.11 -4.11
CA ALA A 119 -4.44 23.38 -3.66
C ALA A 119 -3.16 23.99 -4.24
N VAL A 120 -2.05 23.90 -3.48
CA VAL A 120 -0.73 24.30 -3.96
C VAL A 120 -0.20 23.20 -4.88
N HIS A 121 0.09 23.57 -6.13
CA HIS A 121 0.68 22.63 -7.09
C HIS A 121 2.21 22.76 -7.10
N ILE A 122 2.90 21.65 -6.90
CA ILE A 122 4.36 21.52 -7.04
C ILE A 122 4.65 21.25 -8.53
N ASP A 123 5.37 22.16 -9.14
CA ASP A 123 5.70 22.13 -10.57
C ASP A 123 6.79 21.09 -10.92
N GLU A 124 7.22 21.11 -12.18
CA GLU A 124 8.23 20.19 -12.72
C GLU A 124 9.61 20.32 -12.02
N LYS A 125 9.88 21.43 -11.32
CA LYS A 125 11.13 21.61 -10.57
C LYS A 125 11.17 20.75 -9.31
N LYS A 126 10.03 20.24 -8.87
CA LYS A 126 9.91 19.38 -7.69
C LYS A 126 10.54 20.00 -6.44
N ASP A 127 10.33 21.30 -6.25
CA ASP A 127 10.71 21.99 -5.03
C ASP A 127 9.62 21.79 -3.97
N PHE A 128 9.87 20.90 -3.01
CA PHE A 128 8.96 20.60 -1.91
C PHE A 128 9.10 21.54 -0.71
N THR A 129 9.86 22.63 -0.83
CA THR A 129 10.02 23.61 0.26
C THR A 129 8.68 24.08 0.84
N PRO A 130 7.65 24.47 0.05
CA PRO A 130 6.38 24.90 0.62
C PRO A 130 5.67 23.81 1.45
N LEU A 131 5.80 22.55 1.05
CA LEU A 131 5.24 21.41 1.77
C LEU A 131 6.00 21.15 3.08
N ILE A 132 7.33 21.27 3.05
CA ILE A 132 8.22 21.12 4.21
C ILE A 132 7.94 22.21 5.24
N GLU A 133 7.85 23.47 4.81
CA GLU A 133 7.53 24.61 5.67
C GLU A 133 6.16 24.43 6.33
N LYS A 134 5.15 23.96 5.57
CA LYS A 134 3.83 23.68 6.11
C LYS A 134 3.84 22.58 7.16
N ALA A 135 4.64 21.53 6.97
CA ALA A 135 4.80 20.46 7.97
C ALA A 135 5.40 20.97 9.28
N LEU A 136 6.42 21.84 9.19
CA LEU A 136 7.06 22.46 10.36
C LEU A 136 6.12 23.45 11.06
N GLU A 137 5.35 24.24 10.30
CA GLU A 137 4.33 25.17 10.83
C GLU A 137 3.26 24.42 11.64
N LEU A 138 2.73 23.34 11.09
CA LEU A 138 1.68 22.54 11.73
C LEU A 138 2.20 21.76 12.94
N GLY A 139 3.47 21.35 12.92
CA GLY A 139 4.16 20.71 14.04
C GLY A 139 3.70 19.28 14.37
N GLY A 140 2.74 18.74 13.66
CA GLY A 140 2.26 17.38 13.84
C GLY A 140 1.54 17.09 15.16
N TYR A 141 1.45 15.83 15.51
CA TYR A 141 0.86 15.39 16.77
C TYR A 141 1.77 15.69 17.97
N LYS A 142 1.18 15.94 19.12
CA LYS A 142 1.93 16.18 20.39
C LYS A 142 2.38 14.91 21.08
N GLU A 143 1.72 13.79 20.76
CA GLU A 143 1.99 12.45 21.27
C GLU A 143 1.84 11.45 20.14
N ASP A 144 2.46 10.26 20.30
CA ASP A 144 2.33 9.20 19.31
C ASP A 144 0.87 8.76 19.17
N GLN A 145 0.41 8.58 17.94
CA GLN A 145 -0.94 8.14 17.63
C GLN A 145 -0.93 6.68 17.19
N MET A 146 -1.58 5.83 17.96
CA MET A 146 -1.69 4.40 17.66
C MET A 146 -2.94 4.12 16.84
N PHE A 147 -2.83 4.20 15.52
CA PHE A 147 -3.92 3.83 14.63
C PHE A 147 -4.00 2.31 14.43
N SER A 148 -5.10 1.88 13.86
CA SER A 148 -5.33 0.48 13.46
C SER A 148 -6.00 0.43 12.09
N GLY A 149 -5.80 -0.68 11.39
CA GLY A 149 -6.57 -1.01 10.22
C GLY A 149 -8.06 -1.25 10.55
N ILE A 150 -8.85 -1.50 9.53
CA ILE A 150 -10.31 -1.65 9.66
C ILE A 150 -10.70 -2.81 10.57
N ASN A 151 -9.88 -3.85 10.62
CA ASN A 151 -10.13 -5.04 11.43
C ASN A 151 -9.38 -5.02 12.77
N GLY A 152 -8.73 -3.92 13.10
CA GLY A 152 -8.04 -3.71 14.38
C GLY A 152 -6.55 -4.05 14.40
N GLY A 153 -5.98 -4.49 13.27
CA GLY A 153 -4.54 -4.74 13.14
C GLY A 153 -3.72 -3.46 13.32
N LYS A 154 -2.54 -3.58 13.91
CA LYS A 154 -1.64 -2.45 14.21
C LYS A 154 -0.52 -2.27 13.20
N LYS A 155 -0.38 -3.23 12.31
CA LYS A 155 0.56 -3.24 11.20
C LYS A 155 -0.07 -3.90 9.99
N VAL A 156 0.51 -3.66 8.83
CA VAL A 156 0.20 -4.32 7.57
C VAL A 156 1.50 -4.80 6.95
N THR A 157 1.44 -5.85 6.13
CA THR A 157 2.62 -6.36 5.42
C THR A 157 2.42 -6.16 3.93
N THR A 158 3.44 -5.64 3.25
CA THR A 158 3.47 -5.44 1.79
C THR A 158 4.77 -5.96 1.20
N GLY A 159 4.90 -5.97 -0.14
CA GLY A 159 6.17 -6.33 -0.79
C GLY A 159 6.22 -7.73 -1.37
N PHE A 160 5.11 -8.44 -1.43
CA PHE A 160 5.01 -9.73 -2.11
C PHE A 160 4.84 -9.56 -3.64
N GLY A 161 5.73 -8.77 -4.26
CA GLY A 161 5.79 -8.66 -5.72
C GLY A 161 6.10 -10.00 -6.39
N HIS A 162 5.92 -10.09 -7.71
CA HIS A 162 6.12 -11.34 -8.45
C HIS A 162 7.50 -11.97 -8.17
N ALA A 163 8.57 -11.18 -8.12
CA ALA A 163 9.91 -11.72 -7.85
C ALA A 163 10.03 -12.34 -6.45
N ALA A 164 9.42 -11.73 -5.42
CA ALA A 164 9.39 -12.27 -4.07
C ALA A 164 8.62 -13.59 -4.01
N ILE A 165 7.46 -13.68 -4.67
CA ILE A 165 6.66 -14.91 -4.72
C ILE A 165 7.41 -15.99 -5.51
N LEU A 166 7.98 -15.66 -6.68
CA LEU A 166 8.69 -16.61 -7.54
C LEU A 166 10.01 -17.10 -6.93
N SER A 167 10.63 -16.34 -6.04
CA SER A 167 11.80 -16.83 -5.29
C SER A 167 11.47 -18.01 -4.36
N HIS A 168 10.20 -18.20 -4.03
CA HIS A 168 9.67 -19.32 -3.25
C HIS A 168 8.85 -20.31 -4.11
N ALA A 169 9.02 -20.28 -5.44
CA ALA A 169 8.23 -21.10 -6.36
C ALA A 169 8.30 -22.59 -6.02
N ASP A 170 9.47 -23.12 -5.69
CA ASP A 170 9.65 -24.54 -5.32
C ASP A 170 8.81 -24.90 -4.08
N THR A 171 8.84 -24.05 -3.05
CA THR A 171 8.03 -24.23 -1.83
C THR A 171 6.54 -24.20 -2.15
N VAL A 172 6.12 -23.27 -3.00
CA VAL A 172 4.70 -23.17 -3.44
C VAL A 172 4.30 -24.42 -4.21
N VAL A 173 5.13 -24.88 -5.16
CA VAL A 173 4.87 -26.06 -5.97
C VAL A 173 4.80 -27.33 -5.10
N GLU A 174 5.71 -27.50 -4.15
CA GLU A 174 5.67 -28.61 -3.19
C GLU A 174 4.42 -28.57 -2.31
N ALA A 175 4.06 -27.38 -1.80
CA ALA A 175 2.86 -27.22 -0.98
C ALA A 175 1.56 -27.54 -1.76
N VAL A 176 1.50 -27.19 -3.04
CA VAL A 176 0.37 -27.58 -3.90
C VAL A 176 0.37 -29.08 -4.19
N LYS A 177 1.52 -29.68 -4.54
CA LYS A 177 1.63 -31.12 -4.81
C LYS A 177 1.31 -31.99 -3.60
N SER A 178 1.68 -31.54 -2.40
CA SER A 178 1.34 -32.23 -1.15
C SER A 178 -0.11 -32.01 -0.71
N GLY A 179 -0.85 -31.08 -1.34
CA GLY A 179 -2.19 -30.70 -0.97
C GLY A 179 -2.27 -29.77 0.26
N ALA A 180 -1.14 -29.23 0.71
CA ALA A 180 -1.11 -28.21 1.77
C ALA A 180 -1.71 -26.88 1.29
N ILE A 181 -1.50 -26.52 0.02
CA ILE A 181 -2.18 -25.42 -0.66
C ILE A 181 -3.08 -26.01 -1.72
N ARG A 182 -4.38 -25.74 -1.62
CA ARG A 182 -5.39 -26.24 -2.57
C ARG A 182 -5.94 -25.17 -3.48
N HIS A 183 -5.84 -23.90 -3.09
CA HIS A 183 -6.41 -22.81 -3.88
C HIS A 183 -5.67 -21.50 -3.66
N PHE A 184 -5.71 -20.66 -4.70
CA PHE A 184 -5.26 -19.27 -4.67
C PHE A 184 -6.45 -18.36 -4.97
N PHE A 185 -6.60 -17.29 -4.20
CA PHE A 185 -7.58 -16.24 -4.46
C PHE A 185 -6.86 -14.93 -4.72
N LEU A 186 -7.09 -14.31 -5.87
CA LEU A 186 -6.67 -12.91 -6.11
C LEU A 186 -7.86 -12.01 -5.78
N VAL A 187 -7.82 -11.41 -4.59
CA VAL A 187 -8.87 -10.50 -4.10
C VAL A 187 -8.33 -9.07 -4.18
N ALA A 188 -8.75 -8.31 -5.18
CA ALA A 188 -8.07 -7.05 -5.52
C ALA A 188 -9.00 -6.04 -6.21
N GLY A 189 -8.52 -4.82 -6.34
CA GLY A 189 -9.18 -3.76 -7.09
C GLY A 189 -9.25 -2.42 -6.38
N CYS A 190 -9.98 -1.46 -6.96
CA CYS A 190 -10.12 -0.10 -6.43
C CYS A 190 -11.27 0.05 -5.42
N ASP A 191 -12.10 -0.97 -5.22
CA ASP A 191 -13.22 -0.92 -4.28
C ASP A 191 -12.73 -1.03 -2.84
N GLY A 192 -12.28 0.09 -2.31
CA GLY A 192 -11.68 0.18 -0.98
C GLY A 192 -12.69 0.09 0.17
N ALA A 193 -12.16 0.26 1.37
CA ALA A 193 -12.87 0.13 2.62
C ALA A 193 -13.85 1.28 2.86
N LYS A 194 -15.09 1.09 2.50
CA LYS A 194 -16.18 2.04 2.75
C LYS A 194 -17.21 1.41 3.69
N PRO A 195 -17.76 2.15 4.67
CA PRO A 195 -18.80 1.64 5.55
C PRO A 195 -19.96 0.99 4.78
N GLY A 196 -20.38 -0.20 5.22
CA GLY A 196 -21.43 -0.98 4.56
C GLY A 196 -20.99 -1.80 3.34
N ARG A 197 -19.71 -1.74 2.97
CA ARG A 197 -19.11 -2.52 1.88
C ARG A 197 -18.08 -3.49 2.42
N ASN A 198 -18.50 -4.58 3.02
CA ASN A 198 -17.63 -5.56 3.66
C ASN A 198 -17.53 -6.90 2.91
N TYR A 199 -18.04 -6.98 1.68
CA TYR A 199 -18.04 -8.22 0.88
C TYR A 199 -16.65 -8.88 0.82
N TYR A 200 -15.61 -8.13 0.46
CA TYR A 200 -14.26 -8.68 0.35
C TYR A 200 -13.68 -9.09 1.70
N THR A 201 -13.94 -8.33 2.75
CA THR A 201 -13.54 -8.70 4.12
C THR A 201 -14.16 -10.03 4.54
N GLU A 202 -15.47 -10.17 4.35
CA GLU A 202 -16.18 -11.40 4.69
C GLU A 202 -15.76 -12.56 3.79
N PHE A 203 -15.53 -12.32 2.51
CA PHE A 203 -14.99 -13.31 1.58
C PHE A 203 -13.63 -13.84 2.06
N VAL A 204 -12.69 -12.94 2.35
CA VAL A 204 -11.34 -13.31 2.78
C VAL A 204 -11.36 -14.07 4.11
N LYS A 205 -12.18 -13.66 5.08
CA LYS A 205 -12.35 -14.36 6.35
C LYS A 205 -12.88 -15.78 6.19
N GLN A 206 -13.62 -16.05 5.12
CA GLN A 206 -14.22 -17.36 4.83
C GLN A 206 -13.38 -18.22 3.87
N THR A 207 -12.23 -17.72 3.41
CA THR A 207 -11.33 -18.54 2.58
C THR A 207 -10.83 -19.74 3.38
N PRO A 208 -10.79 -20.94 2.74
CA PRO A 208 -10.31 -22.16 3.40
C PRO A 208 -8.89 -21.98 3.97
N SER A 209 -8.59 -22.64 5.07
CA SER A 209 -7.27 -22.54 5.74
C SER A 209 -6.11 -23.09 4.90
N ASP A 210 -6.40 -23.88 3.88
CA ASP A 210 -5.48 -24.44 2.89
C ASP A 210 -5.42 -23.59 1.60
N SER A 211 -5.72 -22.29 1.68
CA SER A 211 -5.66 -21.36 0.56
C SER A 211 -4.78 -20.15 0.83
N ILE A 212 -4.21 -19.61 -0.24
CA ILE A 212 -3.46 -18.35 -0.26
C ILE A 212 -4.35 -17.24 -0.80
N VAL A 213 -4.30 -16.06 -0.19
CA VAL A 213 -4.96 -14.84 -0.65
C VAL A 213 -3.91 -13.86 -1.15
N LEU A 214 -3.90 -13.61 -2.44
CA LEU A 214 -3.12 -12.56 -3.07
C LEU A 214 -3.97 -11.29 -3.15
N THR A 215 -3.38 -10.14 -2.92
CA THR A 215 -4.08 -8.85 -3.05
C THR A 215 -3.20 -7.78 -3.66
N LEU A 216 -3.82 -6.75 -4.22
CA LEU A 216 -3.16 -5.54 -4.69
C LEU A 216 -4.18 -4.39 -4.80
N ALA A 217 -3.71 -3.19 -5.05
CA ALA A 217 -4.53 -1.98 -5.16
C ALA A 217 -5.26 -1.58 -3.85
N CYS A 218 -6.17 -0.62 -3.91
CA CYS A 218 -6.87 -0.09 -2.73
C CYS A 218 -7.79 -1.09 -2.04
N GLY A 219 -8.25 -2.12 -2.73
CA GLY A 219 -9.10 -3.17 -2.17
C GLY A 219 -8.48 -3.92 -1.00
N LYS A 220 -7.14 -4.00 -0.97
CA LYS A 220 -6.39 -4.61 0.15
C LYS A 220 -6.75 -4.05 1.52
N PHE A 221 -7.02 -2.76 1.62
CA PHE A 221 -7.27 -2.08 2.90
C PHE A 221 -8.54 -2.56 3.62
N ARG A 222 -9.37 -3.38 2.98
CA ARG A 222 -10.51 -4.03 3.63
C ARG A 222 -10.10 -5.14 4.57
N PHE A 223 -8.91 -5.74 4.35
CA PHE A 223 -8.52 -6.97 5.05
C PHE A 223 -6.99 -7.14 5.22
N ASN A 224 -6.14 -6.23 4.74
CA ASN A 224 -4.68 -6.39 4.83
C ASN A 224 -4.12 -6.29 6.25
N ASP A 225 -4.94 -5.90 7.21
CA ASP A 225 -4.63 -5.90 8.64
C ASP A 225 -5.12 -7.17 9.37
N LEU A 226 -5.65 -8.16 8.63
CA LEU A 226 -6.00 -9.47 9.18
C LEU A 226 -4.76 -10.37 9.26
N ASP A 227 -4.70 -11.18 10.30
CA ASP A 227 -3.78 -12.31 10.37
C ASP A 227 -4.54 -13.59 9.92
N LEU A 228 -4.19 -14.09 8.75
CA LEU A 228 -4.74 -15.34 8.21
C LEU A 228 -3.87 -16.56 8.54
N GLY A 229 -2.73 -16.36 9.22
CA GLY A 229 -1.75 -17.41 9.49
C GLY A 229 -0.86 -17.76 8.29
N GLU A 230 -0.24 -18.92 8.36
CA GLU A 230 0.77 -19.40 7.40
C GLU A 230 0.51 -20.83 6.93
N ILE A 231 1.01 -21.16 5.75
CA ILE A 231 1.06 -22.53 5.20
C ILE A 231 2.50 -22.81 4.80
N GLY A 232 3.15 -23.78 5.44
CA GLY A 232 4.53 -24.17 5.10
C GLY A 232 5.55 -23.03 5.24
N GLY A 233 5.33 -22.07 6.16
CA GLY A 233 6.16 -20.89 6.33
C GLY A 233 5.87 -19.77 5.36
N LEU A 234 4.85 -19.91 4.50
CA LEU A 234 4.37 -18.86 3.62
C LEU A 234 3.15 -18.17 4.24
N PRO A 235 3.12 -16.84 4.37
CA PRO A 235 1.92 -16.16 4.85
C PRO A 235 0.75 -16.38 3.89
N ARG A 236 -0.43 -16.60 4.45
CA ARG A 236 -1.63 -16.83 3.63
C ARG A 236 -2.16 -15.55 2.98
N LEU A 237 -1.78 -14.39 3.46
CA LEU A 237 -2.15 -13.09 2.89
C LEU A 237 -0.91 -12.39 2.37
N MET A 238 -0.89 -12.10 1.07
CA MET A 238 0.26 -11.50 0.39
C MET A 238 -0.16 -10.27 -0.41
N ASP A 239 0.29 -9.09 0.01
CA ASP A 239 0.10 -7.84 -0.74
C ASP A 239 1.17 -7.69 -1.82
N MET A 240 0.75 -7.78 -3.07
CA MET A 240 1.61 -7.75 -4.25
C MET A 240 2.01 -6.33 -4.68
N GLY A 241 1.31 -5.29 -4.20
CA GLY A 241 1.67 -3.91 -4.54
C GLY A 241 0.52 -3.00 -4.95
N GLN A 242 0.83 -2.04 -5.80
CA GLN A 242 -0.10 -1.05 -6.37
C GLN A 242 -1.02 -1.68 -7.43
N CYS A 243 -2.00 -0.93 -7.89
CA CYS A 243 -2.90 -1.40 -8.95
C CYS A 243 -2.16 -1.75 -10.26
N ASN A 244 -1.06 -1.06 -10.60
CA ASN A 244 -0.22 -1.37 -11.75
C ASN A 244 0.60 -2.67 -11.57
N ASP A 245 0.73 -3.19 -10.35
CA ASP A 245 1.36 -4.50 -10.07
C ASP A 245 0.45 -5.69 -10.45
N ALA A 246 -0.75 -5.44 -10.99
CA ALA A 246 -1.55 -6.45 -11.66
C ALA A 246 -0.77 -7.21 -12.75
N TYR A 247 0.19 -6.55 -13.40
CA TYR A 247 1.15 -7.20 -14.29
C TYR A 247 1.96 -8.28 -13.56
N GLY A 248 2.42 -8.00 -12.36
CA GLY A 248 3.13 -8.97 -11.53
C GLY A 248 2.28 -10.18 -11.15
N ALA A 249 0.97 -9.97 -10.89
CA ALA A 249 0.04 -11.07 -10.63
C ALA A 249 -0.12 -11.99 -11.85
N ILE A 250 -0.15 -11.43 -13.06
CA ILE A 250 -0.16 -12.21 -14.31
C ILE A 250 1.14 -13.02 -14.45
N GLN A 251 2.30 -12.43 -14.15
CA GLN A 251 3.57 -13.15 -14.20
C GLN A 251 3.60 -14.35 -13.24
N VAL A 252 3.07 -14.19 -12.03
CA VAL A 252 2.95 -15.30 -11.07
C VAL A 252 2.04 -16.40 -11.61
N ALA A 253 0.87 -16.03 -12.15
CA ALA A 253 -0.06 -17.02 -12.69
C ALA A 253 0.54 -17.81 -13.88
N VAL A 254 1.24 -17.13 -14.78
CA VAL A 254 1.92 -17.78 -15.92
C VAL A 254 3.02 -18.72 -15.44
N ALA A 255 3.88 -18.27 -14.51
CA ALA A 255 4.96 -19.09 -13.99
C ALA A 255 4.44 -20.33 -13.22
N LEU A 256 3.35 -20.20 -12.49
CA LEU A 256 2.70 -21.36 -11.85
C LEU A 256 2.12 -22.32 -12.89
N ALA A 257 1.47 -21.82 -13.93
CA ALA A 257 0.94 -22.65 -15.02
C ALA A 257 2.06 -23.45 -15.69
N ASP A 258 3.18 -22.81 -16.00
CA ASP A 258 4.36 -23.45 -16.57
C ASP A 258 4.94 -24.52 -15.62
N ALA A 259 5.06 -24.23 -14.33
CA ALA A 259 5.57 -25.15 -13.32
C ALA A 259 4.70 -26.41 -13.13
N PHE A 260 3.38 -26.26 -13.34
CA PHE A 260 2.43 -27.38 -13.28
C PHE A 260 2.17 -28.04 -14.64
N GLY A 261 2.69 -27.48 -15.74
CA GLY A 261 2.49 -28.00 -17.09
C GLY A 261 1.03 -27.91 -17.56
N CYS A 262 0.33 -26.84 -17.15
CA CYS A 262 -1.08 -26.60 -17.46
C CYS A 262 -1.29 -25.18 -17.98
N SER A 263 -2.50 -24.88 -18.44
CA SER A 263 -2.86 -23.48 -18.76
C SER A 263 -3.24 -22.70 -17.49
N VAL A 264 -3.21 -21.36 -17.55
CA VAL A 264 -3.65 -20.48 -16.45
C VAL A 264 -5.09 -20.78 -16.02
N ASN A 265 -5.96 -21.17 -16.98
CA ASN A 265 -7.36 -21.52 -16.70
C ASN A 265 -7.53 -22.84 -15.94
N GLU A 266 -6.53 -23.68 -15.91
CA GLU A 266 -6.53 -24.96 -15.20
C GLU A 266 -5.91 -24.86 -13.79
N LEU A 267 -5.33 -23.71 -13.47
CA LEU A 267 -4.81 -23.46 -12.12
C LEU A 267 -5.95 -23.40 -11.08
N PRO A 268 -5.70 -23.84 -9.84
CA PRO A 268 -6.62 -23.65 -8.74
C PRO A 268 -6.61 -22.19 -8.27
N LEU A 269 -6.98 -21.27 -9.16
CA LEU A 269 -6.92 -19.82 -8.98
C LEU A 269 -8.27 -19.18 -9.29
N SER A 270 -8.78 -18.38 -8.37
CA SER A 270 -10.01 -17.60 -8.55
C SER A 270 -9.74 -16.10 -8.41
N PHE A 271 -10.43 -15.33 -9.25
CA PHE A 271 -10.34 -13.86 -9.25
C PHE A 271 -11.59 -13.28 -8.60
N VAL A 272 -11.40 -12.39 -7.63
CA VAL A 272 -12.44 -11.61 -6.96
C VAL A 272 -12.05 -10.15 -7.08
N LEU A 273 -12.43 -9.54 -8.19
CA LEU A 273 -11.88 -8.25 -8.63
C LEU A 273 -12.97 -7.18 -8.77
N SER A 274 -12.62 -5.93 -8.44
CA SER A 274 -13.45 -4.75 -8.68
C SER A 274 -12.57 -3.54 -9.05
N TRP A 275 -12.69 -3.14 -10.28
CA TRP A 275 -12.06 -1.91 -10.78
C TRP A 275 -13.10 -0.95 -11.29
#